data_a1310df540c6f52c066be9ed0a978c1a
#
_entry.id   a1310df540c6f52c066be9ed0a978c1a
#
_cell.length_a   1.000
_cell.length_b   1.000
_cell.length_c   1.000
_cell.angle_alpha   90.00
_cell.angle_beta   90.00
_cell.angle_gamma   90.00
#
_symmetry.space_group_name_H-M   'P 1'
#
loop_
_entity.id
_entity.type
_entity.pdbx_description
1 polymer ?
#
loop_
_entity_poly.entity_id
_entity_poly.type
_entity_poly.pdbx_seq_one_letter_code
_entity_poly.pdbx_strand_id
1 'polypeptide(L)'
;MLAALVVACVCAFAGCSLKDAKEPHVLKESDKYIVITVANDQMTLTENTTLADYMASLKEDGELTYEIKDGMITSVNGIANAADYSSCWMLYTSDADNANEAWGTVDYNDKVYGSAMFGAETLKVKDGCLYIWLYQSFN
;
A
#
# COMPACT_ATOMS: atom_id res chain seq x y z
N MET A 1 -32.14 31.75 2.30
CA MET A 1 -31.69 31.40 2.41
C MET A 1 -30.63 30.89 2.45
N LEU A 2 -30.63 30.93 2.58
CA LEU A 2 -29.89 30.50 2.64
C LEU A 2 -28.91 29.91 2.41
N ALA A 3 -28.93 29.78 2.45
CA ALA A 3 -28.22 29.15 2.52
C ALA A 3 -27.23 28.98 1.91
N ALA A 4 -27.39 29.27 1.58
CA ALA A 4 -26.57 29.08 1.20
C ALA A 4 -25.41 29.16 1.36
N LEU A 5 -25.72 29.33 1.61
CA LEU A 5 -24.88 29.17 1.82
C LEU A 5 -23.91 28.74 1.99
N VAL A 6 -23.97 28.76 1.96
CA VAL A 6 -23.23 28.38 2.32
C VAL A 6 -22.40 27.70 1.99
N VAL A 7 -22.72 27.63 1.83
CA VAL A 7 -22.02 26.96 1.68
C VAL A 7 -21.00 26.94 1.10
N ALA A 8 -21.33 27.19 0.78
CA ALA A 8 -20.49 27.13 0.24
C ALA A 8 -19.34 27.29 0.50
N CYS A 9 -19.39 27.70 0.77
CA CYS A 9 -18.38 27.87 0.98
C CYS A 9 -17.48 27.11 1.25
N VAL A 10 -17.85 26.73 1.68
CA VAL A 10 -17.16 25.97 2.09
C VAL A 10 -16.40 25.36 1.31
N CYS A 11 -16.89 25.19 0.77
CA CYS A 11 -16.30 24.57 0.00
C CYS A 11 -15.22 24.93 -0.52
N ALA A 12 -15.39 25.75 -0.61
CA ALA A 12 -14.44 26.18 -1.28
C ALA A 12 -13.15 26.15 -0.63
N PHE A 13 -13.21 26.38 0.19
CA PHE A 13 -12.14 26.51 0.80
C PHE A 13 -11.40 25.42 1.01
N ALA A 14 -11.91 24.80 1.41
CA ALA A 14 -11.37 23.54 1.57
C ALA A 14 -10.79 23.09 0.29
N GLY A 15 -11.47 23.29 -0.75
CA GLY A 15 -10.95 22.88 -2.02
C GLY A 15 -9.59 23.45 -2.32
N CYS A 16 -9.36 24.67 -1.89
CA CYS A 16 -8.08 25.27 -2.15
C CYS A 16 -6.95 24.62 -1.41
N SER A 17 -7.18 24.26 -0.15
CA SER A 17 -6.11 23.61 0.58
C SER A 17 -5.89 22.19 0.07
N LEU A 18 -6.92 21.55 -0.43
CA LEU A 18 -6.77 20.19 -0.90
C LEU A 18 -5.96 20.05 -2.17
N LYS A 19 -5.88 21.09 -2.97
CA LYS A 19 -5.15 20.91 -4.20
C LYS A 19 -3.66 20.81 -3.98
N ASP A 20 -3.16 21.16 -2.82
CA ASP A 20 -1.76 20.98 -2.50
C ASP A 20 -1.49 19.68 -1.77
N ALA A 21 -2.52 18.92 -1.45
CA ALA A 21 -2.39 17.69 -0.71
C ALA A 21 -2.40 16.51 -1.67
N LYS A 22 -1.50 15.56 -1.44
CA LYS A 22 -1.55 14.31 -2.17
C LYS A 22 -2.66 13.44 -1.61
N GLU A 23 -3.28 12.65 -2.47
CA GLU A 23 -4.15 11.59 -2.03
C GLU A 23 -3.32 10.59 -1.25
N PRO A 24 -3.81 10.10 -0.12
CA PRO A 24 -3.06 9.07 0.60
C PRO A 24 -3.00 7.79 -0.22
N HIS A 25 -1.83 7.19 -0.24
CA HIS A 25 -1.63 5.96 -1.01
C HIS A 25 -1.51 4.74 -0.10
N VAL A 26 -1.67 4.94 1.21
CA VAL A 26 -1.65 3.85 2.17
C VAL A 26 -2.99 3.86 2.90
N LEU A 27 -3.69 2.74 2.82
CA LEU A 27 -4.92 2.56 3.57
C LEU A 27 -4.69 1.44 4.57
N LYS A 28 -4.91 1.75 5.83
CA LYS A 28 -4.72 0.80 6.91
C LYS A 28 -6.09 0.24 7.28
N GLU A 29 -6.39 -0.95 6.75
CA GLU A 29 -7.63 -1.63 7.11
C GLU A 29 -7.60 -2.08 8.56
N SER A 30 -6.42 -2.45 9.03
CA SER A 30 -6.14 -2.73 10.43
C SER A 30 -4.64 -2.64 10.62
N ASP A 31 -4.17 -2.82 11.84
CA ASP A 31 -2.72 -2.80 12.10
C ASP A 31 -1.99 -3.90 11.34
N LYS A 32 -2.71 -4.93 10.95
CA LYS A 32 -2.13 -6.10 10.28
C LYS A 32 -2.58 -6.23 8.82
N TYR A 33 -3.17 -5.20 8.26
CA TYR A 33 -3.75 -5.25 6.92
C TYR A 33 -3.57 -3.87 6.28
N ILE A 34 -2.55 -3.76 5.44
CA ILE A 34 -2.13 -2.48 4.85
C ILE A 34 -2.27 -2.56 3.34
N VAL A 35 -2.99 -1.62 2.74
CA VAL A 35 -3.18 -1.57 1.30
C VAL A 35 -2.43 -0.37 0.74
N ILE A 36 -1.55 -0.62 -0.21
CA ILE A 36 -0.79 0.42 -0.89
C ILE A 36 -1.32 0.55 -2.31
N THR A 37 -1.72 1.76 -2.69
CA THR A 37 -2.12 2.07 -4.07
C THR A 37 -0.98 2.79 -4.75
N VAL A 38 -0.50 2.25 -5.85
CA VAL A 38 0.62 2.86 -6.58
C VAL A 38 0.07 3.86 -7.57
N ALA A 39 0.62 5.08 -7.53
CA ALA A 39 0.20 6.15 -8.44
C ALA A 39 1.38 7.07 -8.75
N ASN A 40 1.33 7.69 -9.92
CA ASN A 40 2.39 8.56 -10.40
C ASN A 40 2.53 9.87 -9.61
N ASP A 41 1.52 10.26 -8.84
CA ASP A 41 1.62 11.50 -8.07
C ASP A 41 2.45 11.34 -6.80
N GLN A 42 2.77 10.10 -6.41
CA GLN A 42 3.63 9.85 -5.26
C GLN A 42 5.11 9.98 -5.63
N MET A 43 5.46 9.42 -6.77
CA MET A 43 6.83 9.49 -7.30
C MET A 43 6.78 9.17 -8.79
N THR A 44 7.83 9.53 -9.51
CA THR A 44 7.92 9.18 -10.91
C THR A 44 8.14 7.68 -11.06
N LEU A 45 7.23 7.02 -11.76
CA LEU A 45 7.32 5.57 -11.96
C LEU A 45 8.01 5.28 -13.29
N THR A 46 8.87 4.30 -13.28
CA THR A 46 9.50 3.78 -14.50
C THR A 46 9.28 2.27 -14.53
N GLU A 47 9.67 1.64 -15.63
CA GLU A 47 9.57 0.19 -15.74
C GLU A 47 10.47 -0.54 -14.74
N ASN A 48 11.39 0.18 -14.09
CA ASN A 48 12.30 -0.42 -13.12
C ASN A 48 11.98 -0.07 -11.68
N THR A 49 10.93 0.71 -11.44
CA THR A 49 10.55 1.09 -10.07
C THR A 49 10.02 -0.13 -9.32
N THR A 50 10.62 -0.45 -8.19
CA THR A 50 10.19 -1.59 -7.38
C THR A 50 9.23 -1.15 -6.29
N LEU A 51 8.57 -2.13 -5.67
CA LEU A 51 7.72 -1.84 -4.53
C LEU A 51 8.54 -1.24 -3.39
N ALA A 52 9.78 -1.71 -3.19
CA ALA A 52 10.65 -1.14 -2.17
C ALA A 52 10.93 0.33 -2.45
N ASP A 53 11.15 0.71 -3.72
CA ASP A 53 11.33 2.12 -4.08
C ASP A 53 10.10 2.95 -3.71
N TYR A 54 8.93 2.42 -4.03
CA TYR A 54 7.68 3.11 -3.74
C TYR A 54 7.45 3.22 -2.24
N MET A 55 7.69 2.14 -1.51
CA MET A 55 7.55 2.14 -0.05
C MET A 55 8.54 3.11 0.60
N ALA A 56 9.74 3.26 0.04
CA ALA A 56 10.69 4.22 0.58
C ALA A 56 10.17 5.65 0.47
N SER A 57 9.48 5.97 -0.64
CA SER A 57 8.90 7.30 -0.79
C SER A 57 7.76 7.52 0.20
N LEU A 58 6.97 6.48 0.48
CA LEU A 58 5.91 6.58 1.47
C LEU A 58 6.48 6.76 2.88
N LYS A 59 7.60 6.11 3.15
CA LYS A 59 8.26 6.24 4.44
C LYS A 59 8.77 7.66 4.64
N GLU A 60 9.33 8.27 3.61
CA GLU A 60 9.77 9.66 3.67
C GLU A 60 8.61 10.61 3.99
N ASP A 61 7.44 10.30 3.46
CA ASP A 61 6.24 11.12 3.69
C ASP A 61 5.54 10.81 5.00
N GLY A 62 6.04 9.85 5.76
CA GLY A 62 5.44 9.51 7.04
C GLY A 62 4.20 8.65 6.96
N GLU A 63 3.90 8.09 5.79
CA GLU A 63 2.69 7.28 5.62
C GLU A 63 2.89 5.82 6.00
N LEU A 64 4.13 5.37 6.10
CA LEU A 64 4.43 3.96 6.30
C LEU A 64 5.80 3.83 6.94
N THR A 65 5.96 2.87 7.86
CA THR A 65 7.28 2.47 8.30
C THR A 65 7.44 0.98 8.07
N TYR A 66 8.66 0.54 7.85
CA TYR A 66 8.94 -0.87 7.60
C TYR A 66 10.43 -1.12 7.71
N GLU A 67 10.80 -2.39 7.79
CA GLU A 67 12.19 -2.79 7.75
C GLU A 67 12.36 -3.94 6.76
N ILE A 68 13.45 -3.89 6.02
CA ILE A 68 13.83 -4.94 5.08
C ILE A 68 15.17 -5.48 5.54
N LYS A 69 15.31 -6.79 5.55
CA LYS A 69 16.57 -7.44 5.85
C LYS A 69 16.76 -8.59 4.88
N ASP A 70 17.90 -8.61 4.22
CA ASP A 70 18.23 -9.66 3.25
C ASP A 70 17.14 -9.82 2.18
N GLY A 71 16.59 -8.70 1.74
CA GLY A 71 15.58 -8.70 0.68
C GLY A 71 14.17 -8.99 1.15
N MET A 72 13.96 -9.22 2.43
CA MET A 72 12.67 -9.60 2.97
C MET A 72 12.14 -8.54 3.93
N ILE A 73 10.85 -8.25 3.84
CA ILE A 73 10.18 -7.39 4.81
C ILE A 73 10.16 -8.13 6.15
N THR A 74 10.72 -7.49 7.18
CA THR A 74 10.74 -8.08 8.51
C THR A 74 9.78 -7.39 9.47
N SER A 75 9.35 -6.17 9.17
CA SER A 75 8.32 -5.50 9.97
C SER A 75 7.62 -4.45 9.10
N VAL A 76 6.36 -4.17 9.44
CA VAL A 76 5.60 -3.08 8.85
C VAL A 76 4.90 -2.36 9.99
N ASN A 77 5.06 -1.05 10.05
CA ASN A 77 4.45 -0.18 11.06
C ASN A 77 4.68 -0.72 12.50
N GLY A 78 5.88 -1.23 12.74
CA GLY A 78 6.26 -1.66 14.08
C GLY A 78 5.88 -3.07 14.44
N ILE A 79 5.17 -3.79 13.57
CA ILE A 79 4.81 -5.19 13.82
C ILE A 79 5.80 -6.08 13.07
N ALA A 80 6.56 -6.87 13.81
CA ALA A 80 7.62 -7.69 13.24
C ALA A 80 7.13 -9.12 13.00
N ASN A 81 7.72 -9.76 11.99
CA ASN A 81 7.52 -11.19 11.79
C ASN A 81 7.92 -11.93 13.06
N ALA A 82 7.24 -13.03 13.35
CA ALA A 82 7.65 -13.87 14.45
C ALA A 82 9.04 -14.46 14.17
N ALA A 83 9.81 -14.68 15.22
CA ALA A 83 11.19 -15.17 15.05
C ALA A 83 11.24 -16.51 14.34
N ASP A 84 10.22 -17.35 14.51
CA ASP A 84 10.14 -18.66 13.87
C ASP A 84 9.30 -18.64 12.60
N TYR A 85 8.87 -17.44 12.16
CA TYR A 85 8.03 -17.22 10.99
C TYR A 85 6.67 -17.89 11.05
N SER A 86 6.21 -18.26 12.26
CA SER A 86 4.84 -18.77 12.42
C SER A 86 3.82 -17.70 12.14
N SER A 87 4.21 -16.44 12.18
CA SER A 87 3.41 -15.29 11.73
C SER A 87 4.34 -14.35 10.99
N CYS A 88 3.89 -13.88 9.84
CA CYS A 88 4.71 -12.96 9.06
C CYS A 88 3.88 -12.17 8.07
N TRP A 89 4.49 -11.12 7.54
CA TRP A 89 3.87 -10.27 6.52
C TRP A 89 3.94 -10.97 5.17
N MET A 90 2.77 -11.10 4.55
CA MET A 90 2.63 -11.67 3.22
C MET A 90 2.18 -10.60 2.26
N LEU A 91 2.62 -10.69 1.01
CA LEU A 91 2.35 -9.68 0.01
C LEU A 91 1.42 -10.22 -1.07
N TYR A 92 0.40 -9.43 -1.40
CA TYR A 92 -0.57 -9.74 -2.45
C TYR A 92 -0.64 -8.56 -3.40
N THR A 93 -1.07 -8.79 -4.64
CA THR A 93 -1.12 -7.70 -5.61
C THR A 93 -2.26 -7.89 -6.60
N SER A 94 -2.78 -6.75 -7.08
CA SER A 94 -3.76 -6.75 -8.16
C SER A 94 -3.11 -6.90 -9.54
N ASP A 95 -1.78 -6.84 -9.61
CA ASP A 95 -1.06 -6.99 -10.88
C ASP A 95 -1.06 -8.46 -11.28
N ALA A 96 -1.93 -8.81 -12.20
CA ALA A 96 -2.11 -10.21 -12.60
C ALA A 96 -0.84 -10.84 -13.17
N ASP A 97 0.05 -10.04 -13.74
CA ASP A 97 1.30 -10.56 -14.30
C ASP A 97 2.26 -11.03 -13.21
N ASN A 98 2.09 -10.55 -11.98
CA ASN A 98 3.00 -10.85 -10.89
C ASN A 98 2.29 -11.49 -9.71
N ALA A 99 1.07 -11.99 -9.90
CA ALA A 99 0.29 -12.62 -8.86
C ALA A 99 0.07 -14.09 -9.16
N ASN A 100 0.06 -14.91 -8.11
CA ASN A 100 -0.21 -16.34 -8.24
C ASN A 100 -1.21 -16.75 -7.17
N GLU A 101 -2.46 -16.95 -7.58
CA GLU A 101 -3.52 -17.30 -6.64
C GLU A 101 -3.33 -18.69 -6.03
N ALA A 102 -2.59 -19.55 -6.71
CA ALA A 102 -2.32 -20.88 -6.15
C ALA A 102 -1.45 -20.80 -4.89
N TRP A 103 -0.70 -19.71 -4.71
CA TRP A 103 0.13 -19.53 -3.52
C TRP A 103 -0.60 -18.89 -2.35
N GLY A 104 -1.83 -18.40 -2.59
CA GLY A 104 -2.64 -17.75 -1.58
C GLY A 104 -3.37 -16.56 -2.15
N THR A 105 -4.44 -16.17 -1.46
CA THR A 105 -5.25 -15.03 -1.91
C THR A 105 -5.68 -14.19 -0.73
N VAL A 106 -6.07 -12.96 -1.03
CA VAL A 106 -6.68 -12.05 -0.07
C VAL A 106 -7.89 -11.41 -0.74
N ASP A 107 -8.96 -11.20 0.04
CA ASP A 107 -10.13 -10.50 -0.44
C ASP A 107 -10.03 -9.04 -0.04
N TYR A 108 -10.30 -8.16 -0.98
CA TYR A 108 -10.33 -6.73 -0.70
C TYR A 108 -11.31 -6.07 -1.65
N ASN A 109 -12.28 -5.32 -1.09
CA ASN A 109 -13.30 -4.60 -1.87
C ASN A 109 -14.01 -5.53 -2.86
N ASP A 110 -14.42 -6.70 -2.39
CA ASP A 110 -15.17 -7.70 -3.16
C ASP A 110 -14.40 -8.29 -4.33
N LYS A 111 -13.07 -8.17 -4.31
CA LYS A 111 -12.19 -8.77 -5.31
C LYS A 111 -11.17 -9.65 -4.63
N VAL A 112 -10.67 -10.62 -5.37
CA VAL A 112 -9.67 -11.57 -4.89
C VAL A 112 -8.34 -11.24 -5.56
N TYR A 113 -7.29 -11.12 -4.75
CA TYR A 113 -5.95 -10.83 -5.26
C TYR A 113 -5.01 -11.94 -4.85
N GLY A 114 -4.14 -12.32 -5.78
CA GLY A 114 -3.21 -13.41 -5.56
C GLY A 114 -1.93 -12.98 -4.87
N SER A 115 -1.25 -13.95 -4.31
CA SER A 115 0.04 -13.75 -3.67
C SER A 115 1.05 -13.22 -4.70
N ALA A 116 1.83 -12.21 -4.31
CA ALA A 116 2.87 -11.69 -5.18
C ALA A 116 3.97 -12.73 -5.36
N MET A 117 4.50 -12.80 -6.57
CA MET A 117 5.51 -13.80 -6.89
C MET A 117 6.93 -13.34 -6.58
N PHE A 118 7.10 -12.08 -6.19
CA PHE A 118 8.40 -11.50 -5.88
C PHE A 118 8.29 -10.68 -4.60
N GLY A 119 9.41 -10.51 -3.91
CA GLY A 119 9.47 -9.64 -2.75
C GLY A 119 9.53 -8.18 -3.15
N ALA A 120 9.48 -7.30 -2.15
CA ALA A 120 9.38 -5.86 -2.40
C ALA A 120 10.57 -5.30 -3.19
N GLU A 121 11.76 -5.87 -3.03
CA GLU A 121 12.94 -5.34 -3.69
C GLU A 121 13.05 -5.72 -5.16
N THR A 122 12.29 -6.71 -5.60
CA THR A 122 12.34 -7.15 -6.99
C THR A 122 11.02 -7.01 -7.73
N LEU A 123 9.91 -6.83 -7.01
CA LEU A 123 8.60 -6.66 -7.63
C LEU A 123 8.49 -5.28 -8.25
N LYS A 124 8.37 -5.22 -9.58
CA LYS A 124 8.19 -3.94 -10.27
C LYS A 124 6.75 -3.52 -10.11
N VAL A 125 6.53 -2.24 -9.76
CA VAL A 125 5.18 -1.75 -9.53
C VAL A 125 4.61 -1.13 -10.78
N LYS A 126 3.28 -1.07 -10.83
CA LYS A 126 2.54 -0.48 -11.96
C LYS A 126 1.54 0.52 -11.44
N ASP A 127 1.42 1.62 -12.16
CA ASP A 127 0.46 2.66 -11.85
C ASP A 127 -0.95 2.05 -11.78
N GLY A 128 -1.67 2.38 -10.73
CA GLY A 128 -3.04 1.92 -10.54
C GLY A 128 -3.17 0.56 -9.87
N CYS A 129 -2.08 -0.14 -9.64
CA CYS A 129 -2.16 -1.45 -9.00
C CYS A 129 -2.12 -1.33 -7.48
N LEU A 130 -2.68 -2.33 -6.83
CA LEU A 130 -2.67 -2.45 -5.38
C LEU A 130 -1.62 -3.45 -4.94
N TYR A 131 -1.00 -3.15 -3.81
CA TYR A 131 -0.02 -4.03 -3.17
C TYR A 131 -0.42 -4.11 -1.71
N ILE A 132 -0.73 -5.32 -1.24
CA ILE A 132 -1.37 -5.53 0.06
C ILE A 132 -0.44 -6.32 0.96
N TRP A 133 -0.09 -5.73 2.10
CA TRP A 133 0.66 -6.42 3.14
C TRP A 133 -0.34 -6.92 4.19
N LEU A 134 -0.33 -8.22 4.42
CA LEU A 134 -1.22 -8.85 5.38
C LEU A 134 -0.40 -9.69 6.33
N TYR A 135 -0.52 -9.41 7.63
CA TYR A 135 0.19 -10.19 8.65
C TYR A 135 -0.62 -11.44 8.95
N GLN A 136 -0.04 -12.59 8.68
CA GLN A 136 -0.77 -13.86 8.75
C GLN A 136 -0.07 -14.84 9.67
N SER A 137 -0.87 -15.64 10.35
CA SER A 137 -0.39 -16.74 11.19
C SER A 137 -0.59 -18.06 10.46
N PHE A 138 0.39 -18.94 10.59
CA PHE A 138 0.39 -20.21 9.87
C PHE A 138 0.36 -21.40 10.81
N ASN A 139 -0.20 -21.23 11.99
CA ASN A 139 -0.34 -22.31 12.97
C ASN A 139 -1.67 -23.03 12.83
#